data_eb1e5ea004b0a3e760d0541814e7578a
#
_entry.id   eb1e5ea004b0a3e760d0541814e7578a
#
_cell.length_a   1.000
_cell.length_b   1.000
_cell.length_c   1.000
_cell.angle_alpha   90.00
_cell.angle_beta   90.00
_cell.angle_gamma   90.00
#
_symmetry.space_group_name_H-M   'P 1'
#
loop_
_entity.id
_entity.type
_entity.pdbx_description
1 polymer ?
#
loop_
_entity_poly.entity_id
_entity_poly.type
_entity_poly.pdbx_seq_one_letter_code
_entity_poly.pdbx_strand_id
1 'polypeptide(L)'
;MPARQADAIILRTYPLREIDRLVTFFTRQFGKCRGVGHGAARSQRRFGAALQPLTQVRVSFFERPTQELVSLERCEVVATMWETAPDYARSVVLGYVAEVADKLLPDREVNDAAYRLLTVVLAALRSGGSPWLPLLYDLYWMVRLGGFLPDLESAPLSEENRHWGRVLAKMPLAEIPTAGWENSTQAAGLRTFLHRQLEQHLEQHLRSWKLLNEL
;
A
#
# COMPACT_ATOMS: atom_id res chain seq x y z
N MET A 1 17.00 -16.98 -20.00
CA MET A 1 15.70 -17.17 -19.29
C MET A 1 14.73 -16.16 -19.85
N PRO A 2 13.45 -16.49 -20.07
CA PRO A 2 12.48 -15.52 -20.55
C PRO A 2 12.25 -14.45 -19.48
N ALA A 3 12.14 -13.19 -19.89
CA ALA A 3 11.72 -12.11 -19.04
C ALA A 3 10.25 -12.32 -18.65
N ARG A 4 9.93 -12.12 -17.37
CA ARG A 4 8.55 -12.05 -16.90
C ARG A 4 8.08 -10.61 -16.95
N GLN A 5 6.81 -10.40 -17.27
CA GLN A 5 6.17 -9.11 -17.18
C GLN A 5 4.96 -9.20 -16.24
N ALA A 6 4.75 -8.15 -15.46
CA ALA A 6 3.62 -8.05 -14.54
C ALA A 6 3.21 -6.60 -14.31
N ASP A 7 1.93 -6.40 -14.03
CA ASP A 7 1.47 -5.18 -13.40
C ASP A 7 1.84 -5.23 -11.91
N ALA A 8 2.41 -4.15 -11.40
CA ALA A 8 2.95 -4.10 -10.05
C ALA A 8 2.73 -2.73 -9.38
N ILE A 9 2.79 -2.73 -8.07
CA ILE A 9 2.84 -1.54 -7.21
C ILE A 9 4.17 -1.57 -6.48
N ILE A 10 4.97 -0.51 -6.60
CA ILE A 10 6.23 -0.38 -5.86
C ILE A 10 5.89 -0.12 -4.39
N LEU A 11 6.39 -0.95 -3.48
CA LEU A 11 6.17 -0.77 -2.05
C LEU A 11 7.33 -0.04 -1.38
N ARG A 12 8.55 -0.45 -1.69
CA ARG A 12 9.77 0.16 -1.12
C ARG A 12 10.92 0.17 -2.10
N THR A 13 11.78 1.16 -1.94
CA THR A 13 13.03 1.28 -2.70
C THR A 13 14.14 1.76 -1.79
N TYR A 14 15.27 1.04 -1.78
CA TYR A 14 16.45 1.38 -1.02
C TYR A 14 17.68 1.49 -1.90
N PRO A 15 18.64 2.37 -1.59
CA PRO A 15 19.99 2.29 -2.15
C PRO A 15 20.60 0.91 -1.78
N LEU A 16 21.12 0.20 -2.76
CA LEU A 16 21.82 -1.08 -2.52
C LEU A 16 23.34 -0.91 -2.68
N ARG A 17 23.75 -0.14 -3.67
CA ARG A 17 25.12 0.26 -3.97
C ARG A 17 25.06 1.69 -4.49
N GLU A 18 26.17 2.23 -4.97
CA GLU A 18 26.21 3.60 -5.50
C GLU A 18 25.12 3.88 -6.54
N ILE A 19 24.89 2.93 -7.44
CA ILE A 19 23.97 3.10 -8.57
C ILE A 19 22.81 2.10 -8.60
N ASP A 20 22.83 1.05 -7.76
CA ASP A 20 21.79 0.02 -7.72
C ASP A 20 20.68 0.38 -6.72
N ARG A 21 19.51 -0.19 -6.94
CA ARG A 21 18.36 -0.08 -6.02
C ARG A 21 17.82 -1.46 -5.69
N LEU A 22 17.59 -1.70 -4.39
CA LEU A 22 16.77 -2.82 -3.92
C LEU A 22 15.32 -2.37 -3.89
N VAL A 23 14.45 -3.10 -4.58
CA VAL A 23 13.05 -2.72 -4.76
C VAL A 23 12.15 -3.85 -4.27
N THR A 24 11.21 -3.52 -3.38
CA THR A 24 10.09 -4.40 -3.03
C THR A 24 8.88 -3.93 -3.81
N PHE A 25 8.22 -4.85 -4.52
CA PHE A 25 7.06 -4.54 -5.34
C PHE A 25 6.03 -5.67 -5.26
N PHE A 26 4.77 -5.31 -5.29
CA PHE A 26 3.66 -6.25 -5.24
C PHE A 26 3.06 -6.40 -6.62
N THR A 27 3.09 -7.60 -7.15
CA THR A 27 2.55 -7.93 -8.48
C THR A 27 1.21 -8.62 -8.36
N ARG A 28 0.38 -8.43 -9.37
CA ARG A 28 -0.90 -9.13 -9.45
C ARG A 28 -0.73 -10.63 -9.66
N GLN A 29 0.31 -11.04 -10.44
CA GLN A 29 0.48 -12.41 -10.92
C GLN A 29 1.46 -13.25 -10.08
N PHE A 30 2.40 -12.62 -9.38
CA PHE A 30 3.50 -13.30 -8.69
C PHE A 30 3.61 -12.94 -7.21
N GLY A 31 2.62 -12.20 -6.67
CA GLY A 31 2.65 -11.73 -5.29
C GLY A 31 3.73 -10.68 -5.03
N LYS A 32 4.14 -10.55 -3.77
CA LYS A 32 5.19 -9.62 -3.37
C LYS A 32 6.57 -10.16 -3.75
N CYS A 33 7.33 -9.37 -4.48
CA CYS A 33 8.67 -9.72 -4.98
C CYS A 33 9.69 -8.70 -4.51
N ARG A 34 10.93 -9.17 -4.35
CA ARG A 34 12.09 -8.30 -4.13
C ARG A 34 13.08 -8.45 -5.28
N GLY A 35 13.63 -7.34 -5.74
CA GLY A 35 14.54 -7.37 -6.88
C GLY A 35 15.56 -6.24 -6.87
N VAL A 36 16.59 -6.41 -7.68
CA VAL A 36 17.64 -5.42 -7.86
C VAL A 36 17.50 -4.75 -9.22
N GLY A 37 17.36 -3.41 -9.18
CA GLY A 37 17.48 -2.56 -10.36
C GLY A 37 18.93 -2.13 -10.54
N HIS A 38 19.68 -2.85 -11.39
CA HIS A 38 21.08 -2.53 -11.65
C HIS A 38 21.21 -1.21 -12.41
N GLY A 39 22.01 -0.30 -11.88
CA GLY A 39 22.21 1.04 -12.44
C GLY A 39 20.95 1.93 -12.36
N ALA A 40 19.98 1.58 -11.53
CA ALA A 40 18.68 2.27 -11.49
C ALA A 40 18.80 3.76 -11.11
N ALA A 41 19.78 4.13 -10.29
CA ALA A 41 20.00 5.53 -9.89
C ALA A 41 20.41 6.44 -11.07
N ARG A 42 20.97 5.88 -12.15
CA ARG A 42 21.45 6.62 -13.31
C ARG A 42 20.59 6.39 -14.56
N SER A 43 19.76 5.36 -14.59
CA SER A 43 19.03 4.95 -15.78
C SER A 43 17.61 5.52 -15.83
N GLN A 44 17.47 6.76 -16.26
CA GLN A 44 16.16 7.39 -16.48
C GLN A 44 15.30 6.62 -17.49
N ARG A 45 15.91 6.07 -18.54
CA ARG A 45 15.20 5.33 -19.60
C ARG A 45 14.55 4.03 -19.11
N ARG A 46 15.19 3.30 -18.18
CA ARG A 46 14.69 2.00 -17.71
C ARG A 46 13.80 2.11 -16.48
N PHE A 47 14.07 3.08 -15.63
CA PHE A 47 13.43 3.19 -14.32
C PHE A 47 12.81 4.56 -14.06
N GLY A 48 13.50 5.66 -14.36
CA GLY A 48 13.00 7.02 -14.15
C GLY A 48 12.38 7.22 -12.76
N ALA A 49 11.17 7.77 -12.74
CA ALA A 49 10.36 7.92 -11.54
C ALA A 49 9.60 6.64 -11.14
N ALA A 50 9.71 5.57 -11.91
CA ALA A 50 8.93 4.35 -11.72
C ALA A 50 9.17 3.66 -10.37
N LEU A 51 10.36 3.84 -9.77
CA LEU A 51 10.72 3.18 -8.52
C LEU A 51 10.30 3.96 -7.26
N GLN A 52 9.50 5.00 -7.40
CA GLN A 52 8.94 5.70 -6.25
C GLN A 52 7.87 4.83 -5.56
N PRO A 53 7.80 4.84 -4.21
CA PRO A 53 6.78 4.09 -3.49
C PRO A 53 5.36 4.41 -4.00
N LEU A 54 4.52 3.38 -4.04
CA LEU A 54 3.13 3.39 -4.49
C LEU A 54 2.92 3.82 -5.96
N THR A 55 3.99 3.87 -6.76
CA THR A 55 3.87 3.99 -8.21
C THR A 55 3.37 2.66 -8.79
N GLN A 56 2.32 2.73 -9.58
CA GLN A 56 1.83 1.60 -10.37
C GLN A 56 2.66 1.50 -11.64
N VAL A 57 3.21 0.33 -11.90
CA VAL A 57 4.14 0.11 -13.00
C VAL A 57 3.83 -1.19 -13.75
N ARG A 58 4.25 -1.25 -15.00
CA ARG A 58 4.49 -2.51 -15.68
C ARG A 58 5.97 -2.85 -15.54
N VAL A 59 6.27 -3.92 -14.80
CA VAL A 59 7.64 -4.35 -14.50
C VAL A 59 8.04 -5.52 -15.40
N SER A 60 9.26 -5.45 -15.95
CA SER A 60 9.93 -6.58 -16.60
C SER A 60 11.09 -7.02 -15.72
N PHE A 61 11.20 -8.32 -15.46
CA PHE A 61 12.23 -8.87 -14.59
C PHE A 61 12.63 -10.29 -14.97
N PHE A 62 13.84 -10.68 -14.60
CA PHE A 62 14.35 -12.04 -14.73
C PHE A 62 14.41 -12.70 -13.36
N GLU A 63 14.01 -13.96 -13.32
CA GLU A 63 14.05 -14.79 -12.14
C GLU A 63 15.10 -15.89 -12.34
N ARG A 64 15.99 -16.06 -11.36
CA ARG A 64 16.98 -17.13 -11.35
C ARG A 64 16.63 -18.14 -10.26
N PRO A 65 16.59 -19.46 -10.57
CA PRO A 65 16.20 -20.48 -9.59
C PRO A 65 17.02 -20.49 -8.29
N THR A 66 18.27 -20.01 -8.36
CA THR A 66 19.21 -19.99 -7.23
C THR A 66 19.25 -18.68 -6.46
N GLN A 67 18.42 -17.69 -6.83
CA GLN A 67 18.43 -16.36 -6.22
C GLN A 67 17.04 -15.97 -5.75
N GLU A 68 16.94 -15.49 -4.50
CA GLU A 68 15.70 -14.94 -3.96
C GLU A 68 15.32 -13.60 -4.63
N LEU A 69 16.32 -12.78 -4.95
CA LEU A 69 16.13 -11.49 -5.58
C LEU A 69 16.04 -11.64 -7.09
N VAL A 70 15.00 -11.06 -7.68
CA VAL A 70 14.88 -10.97 -9.13
C VAL A 70 15.75 -9.83 -9.67
N SER A 71 16.15 -9.91 -10.94
CA SER A 71 16.83 -8.82 -11.63
C SER A 71 15.81 -7.99 -12.40
N LEU A 72 15.60 -6.73 -12.00
CA LEU A 72 14.73 -5.81 -12.72
C LEU A 72 15.40 -5.35 -14.01
N GLU A 73 14.69 -5.51 -15.11
CA GLU A 73 15.14 -5.06 -16.42
C GLU A 73 14.63 -3.64 -16.71
N ARG A 74 13.32 -3.43 -16.53
CA ARG A 74 12.63 -2.18 -16.83
C ARG A 74 11.37 -2.03 -15.98
N CYS A 75 11.03 -0.79 -15.65
CA CYS A 75 9.76 -0.41 -15.04
C CYS A 75 9.14 0.73 -15.85
N GLU A 76 7.93 0.52 -16.37
CA GLU A 76 7.15 1.54 -17.09
C GLU A 76 6.05 2.06 -16.16
N VAL A 77 5.99 3.38 -15.99
CA VAL A 77 4.97 4.01 -15.14
C VAL A 77 3.60 3.85 -15.79
N VAL A 78 2.65 3.31 -15.05
CA VAL A 78 1.22 3.25 -15.40
C VAL A 78 0.49 4.39 -14.72
N ALA A 79 0.74 4.62 -13.43
CA ALA A 79 0.18 5.73 -12.68
C ALA A 79 1.08 6.07 -11.49
N THR A 80 1.19 7.35 -11.17
CA THR A 80 2.03 7.86 -10.08
C THR A 80 1.23 8.72 -9.11
N MET A 81 1.76 8.88 -7.90
CA MET A 81 1.21 9.80 -6.89
C MET A 81 1.79 11.21 -6.98
N TRP A 82 2.76 11.45 -7.89
CA TRP A 82 3.48 12.73 -8.02
C TRP A 82 2.66 13.85 -8.66
N GLU A 83 1.58 13.53 -9.34
CA GLU A 83 0.70 14.49 -9.98
C GLU A 83 -0.27 15.16 -9.00
N THR A 84 -0.33 14.68 -7.77
CA THR A 84 -1.13 15.29 -6.72
C THR A 84 -0.36 16.42 -6.04
N ALA A 85 -1.05 17.52 -5.74
CA ALA A 85 -0.47 18.64 -5.00
C ALA A 85 0.21 18.18 -3.72
N PRO A 86 1.34 18.78 -3.33
CA PRO A 86 2.01 18.45 -2.08
C PRO A 86 1.06 18.64 -0.90
N ASP A 87 0.74 17.53 -0.23
CA ASP A 87 -0.09 17.49 0.96
C ASP A 87 0.61 16.60 1.97
N TYR A 88 0.97 17.18 3.11
CA TYR A 88 1.70 16.47 4.15
C TYR A 88 0.89 15.29 4.69
N ALA A 89 -0.40 15.48 5.00
CA ALA A 89 -1.26 14.42 5.50
C ALA A 89 -1.34 13.25 4.50
N ARG A 90 -1.52 13.56 3.23
CA ARG A 90 -1.53 12.55 2.17
C ARG A 90 -0.20 11.80 2.06
N SER A 91 0.92 12.50 2.16
CA SER A 91 2.26 11.89 2.12
C SER A 91 2.46 10.90 3.27
N VAL A 92 2.01 11.26 4.48
CA VAL A 92 2.05 10.37 5.66
C VAL A 92 1.14 9.16 5.46
N VAL A 93 -0.09 9.36 4.97
CA VAL A 93 -1.03 8.28 4.65
C VAL A 93 -0.44 7.33 3.62
N LEU A 94 0.17 7.83 2.55
CA LEU A 94 0.85 7.00 1.55
C LEU A 94 1.99 6.18 2.16
N GLY A 95 2.78 6.79 3.04
CA GLY A 95 3.83 6.09 3.77
C GLY A 95 3.28 4.93 4.61
N TYR A 96 2.15 5.15 5.28
CA TYR A 96 1.49 4.13 6.09
C TYR A 96 0.93 3.00 5.23
N VAL A 97 0.20 3.30 4.16
CA VAL A 97 -0.34 2.30 3.21
C VAL A 97 0.79 1.43 2.63
N ALA A 98 1.91 2.05 2.24
CA ALA A 98 3.07 1.31 1.73
C ALA A 98 3.68 0.38 2.79
N GLU A 99 3.80 0.85 4.04
CA GLU A 99 4.35 0.06 5.14
C GLU A 99 3.45 -1.12 5.50
N VAL A 100 2.13 -0.90 5.59
CA VAL A 100 1.15 -1.96 5.85
C VAL A 100 1.23 -3.04 4.76
N ALA A 101 1.19 -2.64 3.49
CA ALA A 101 1.26 -3.59 2.38
C ALA A 101 2.59 -4.37 2.38
N ASP A 102 3.72 -3.71 2.63
CA ASP A 102 5.02 -4.37 2.67
C ASP A 102 5.14 -5.38 3.82
N LYS A 103 4.57 -5.06 4.98
CA LYS A 103 4.69 -5.89 6.18
C LYS A 103 3.68 -7.03 6.22
N LEU A 104 2.44 -6.77 5.80
CA LEU A 104 1.36 -7.73 5.90
C LEU A 104 1.34 -8.76 4.75
N LEU A 105 1.65 -8.32 3.54
CA LEU A 105 1.60 -9.22 2.39
C LEU A 105 2.77 -10.21 2.43
N PRO A 106 2.52 -11.52 2.33
CA PRO A 106 3.58 -12.52 2.30
C PRO A 106 4.36 -12.46 0.98
N ASP A 107 5.63 -12.87 1.02
CA ASP A 107 6.48 -12.93 -0.17
C ASP A 107 6.01 -14.04 -1.10
N ARG A 108 5.94 -13.77 -2.40
CA ARG A 108 5.64 -14.72 -3.48
C ARG A 108 4.23 -15.33 -3.43
N GLU A 109 3.35 -14.86 -2.60
CA GLU A 109 1.96 -15.30 -2.55
C GLU A 109 1.06 -14.36 -3.36
N VAL A 110 0.31 -14.94 -4.30
CA VAL A 110 -0.63 -14.19 -5.15
C VAL A 110 -1.87 -13.84 -4.34
N ASN A 111 -2.18 -12.55 -4.27
CA ASN A 111 -3.40 -12.05 -3.63
C ASN A 111 -4.04 -10.97 -4.50
N ASP A 112 -4.92 -11.39 -5.42
CA ASP A 112 -5.62 -10.49 -6.33
C ASP A 112 -6.56 -9.52 -5.59
N ALA A 113 -7.13 -9.94 -4.47
CA ALA A 113 -8.00 -9.08 -3.66
C ALA A 113 -7.22 -7.91 -3.05
N ALA A 114 -6.04 -8.17 -2.48
CA ALA A 114 -5.17 -7.13 -1.96
C ALA A 114 -4.62 -6.22 -3.07
N TYR A 115 -4.30 -6.78 -4.25
CA TYR A 115 -3.85 -5.98 -5.39
C TYR A 115 -4.95 -5.01 -5.86
N ARG A 116 -6.19 -5.47 -5.98
CA ARG A 116 -7.34 -4.63 -6.35
C ARG A 116 -7.62 -3.58 -5.27
N LEU A 117 -7.56 -3.96 -3.99
CA LEU A 117 -7.73 -3.02 -2.88
C LEU A 117 -6.73 -1.86 -3.00
N LEU A 118 -5.44 -2.16 -3.08
CA LEU A 118 -4.41 -1.12 -3.23
C LEU A 118 -4.64 -0.25 -4.48
N THR A 119 -5.03 -0.86 -5.60
CA THR A 119 -5.32 -0.11 -6.83
C THR A 119 -6.46 0.89 -6.64
N VAL A 120 -7.55 0.50 -5.97
CA VAL A 120 -8.71 1.37 -5.70
C VAL A 120 -8.34 2.48 -4.71
N VAL A 121 -7.64 2.14 -3.63
CA VAL A 121 -7.18 3.10 -2.61
C VAL A 121 -6.24 4.14 -3.22
N LEU A 122 -5.26 3.71 -4.03
CA LEU A 122 -4.34 4.62 -4.70
C LEU A 122 -5.05 5.51 -5.72
N ALA A 123 -6.06 5.00 -6.43
CA ALA A 123 -6.87 5.81 -7.33
C ALA A 123 -7.63 6.90 -6.57
N ALA A 124 -8.25 6.57 -5.43
CA ALA A 124 -8.94 7.53 -4.57
C ALA A 124 -7.98 8.58 -3.98
N LEU A 125 -6.79 8.17 -3.51
CA LEU A 125 -5.77 9.10 -3.01
C LEU A 125 -5.24 10.02 -4.11
N ARG A 126 -5.19 9.57 -5.35
CA ARG A 126 -4.73 10.36 -6.50
C ARG A 126 -5.78 11.35 -6.99
N SER A 127 -7.06 11.03 -6.91
CA SER A 127 -8.14 11.93 -7.37
C SER A 127 -8.28 13.21 -6.55
N GLY A 128 -7.60 13.32 -5.41
CA GLY A 128 -7.68 14.47 -4.51
C GLY A 128 -8.65 14.23 -3.34
N GLY A 129 -9.01 15.30 -2.64
CA GLY A 129 -9.87 15.20 -1.46
C GLY A 129 -9.14 14.70 -0.21
N SER A 130 -9.90 14.36 0.82
CA SER A 130 -9.37 13.89 2.09
C SER A 130 -8.73 12.51 1.97
N PRO A 131 -7.55 12.28 2.56
CA PRO A 131 -6.89 10.97 2.53
C PRO A 131 -7.44 10.00 3.61
N TRP A 132 -8.28 10.46 4.54
CA TRP A 132 -8.67 9.68 5.72
C TRP A 132 -9.63 8.54 5.42
N LEU A 133 -10.60 8.75 4.54
CA LEU A 133 -11.51 7.67 4.14
C LEU A 133 -10.79 6.57 3.34
N PRO A 134 -9.99 6.87 2.31
CA PRO A 134 -9.19 5.85 1.63
C PRO A 134 -8.25 5.09 2.57
N LEU A 135 -7.63 5.78 3.54
CA LEU A 135 -6.79 5.16 4.57
C LEU A 135 -7.59 4.16 5.42
N LEU A 136 -8.74 4.57 5.95
CA LEU A 136 -9.55 3.71 6.79
C LEU A 136 -10.08 2.51 6.01
N TYR A 137 -10.45 2.72 4.74
CA TYR A 137 -10.88 1.65 3.84
C TYR A 137 -9.76 0.63 3.60
N ASP A 138 -8.54 1.10 3.30
CA ASP A 138 -7.37 0.23 3.15
C ASP A 138 -7.12 -0.61 4.41
N LEU A 139 -7.06 0.06 5.56
CA LEU A 139 -6.79 -0.59 6.84
C LEU A 139 -7.84 -1.65 7.20
N TYR A 140 -9.13 -1.33 7.04
CA TYR A 140 -10.22 -2.26 7.27
C TYR A 140 -10.08 -3.53 6.42
N TRP A 141 -9.89 -3.35 5.12
CA TRP A 141 -9.82 -4.46 4.19
C TRP A 141 -8.52 -5.24 4.28
N MET A 142 -7.39 -4.59 4.61
CA MET A 142 -6.12 -5.29 4.86
C MET A 142 -6.23 -6.23 6.07
N VAL A 143 -6.83 -5.76 7.18
CA VAL A 143 -7.07 -6.58 8.38
C VAL A 143 -8.03 -7.72 8.06
N ARG A 144 -9.09 -7.44 7.27
CA ARG A 144 -10.07 -8.46 6.86
C ARG A 144 -9.48 -9.50 5.92
N LEU A 145 -8.74 -9.10 4.90
CA LEU A 145 -8.07 -10.00 3.95
C LEU A 145 -6.97 -10.83 4.61
N GLY A 146 -6.34 -10.29 5.65
CA GLY A 146 -5.39 -11.02 6.49
C GLY A 146 -6.05 -12.07 7.40
N GLY A 147 -7.38 -12.08 7.51
CA GLY A 147 -8.15 -13.09 8.26
C GLY A 147 -8.19 -12.87 9.78
N PHE A 148 -7.78 -11.69 10.27
CA PHE A 148 -7.73 -11.37 11.71
C PHE A 148 -8.60 -10.18 12.12
N LEU A 149 -9.58 -9.80 11.29
CA LEU A 149 -10.59 -8.80 11.66
C LEU A 149 -11.53 -9.41 12.72
N PRO A 150 -11.55 -8.85 13.96
CA PRO A 150 -12.47 -9.33 14.97
C PRO A 150 -13.91 -8.88 14.68
N ASP A 151 -14.86 -9.47 15.38
CA ASP A 151 -16.24 -8.98 15.36
C ASP A 151 -16.31 -7.57 15.93
N LEU A 152 -16.61 -6.59 15.07
CA LEU A 152 -16.69 -5.18 15.45
C LEU A 152 -17.90 -4.85 16.33
N GLU A 153 -18.96 -5.69 16.32
CA GLU A 153 -20.15 -5.46 17.16
C GLU A 153 -19.84 -5.75 18.62
N SER A 154 -18.98 -6.71 18.91
CA SER A 154 -18.53 -7.05 20.25
C SER A 154 -17.27 -6.28 20.70
N ALA A 155 -16.62 -5.57 19.79
CA ALA A 155 -15.41 -4.79 20.09
C ALA A 155 -15.71 -3.56 20.97
N PRO A 156 -14.71 -3.07 21.75
CA PRO A 156 -14.84 -1.87 22.58
C PRO A 156 -14.82 -0.58 21.75
N LEU A 157 -15.79 -0.45 20.86
CA LEU A 157 -15.95 0.68 19.93
C LEU A 157 -17.22 1.45 20.23
N SER A 158 -17.24 2.76 19.93
CA SER A 158 -18.46 3.56 19.95
C SER A 158 -19.42 3.11 18.84
N GLU A 159 -20.71 3.43 18.98
CA GLU A 159 -21.71 3.11 17.96
C GLU A 159 -21.38 3.76 16.61
N GLU A 160 -20.85 4.99 16.63
CA GLU A 160 -20.36 5.65 15.41
C GLU A 160 -19.26 4.83 14.72
N ASN A 161 -18.27 4.33 15.47
CA ASN A 161 -17.19 3.52 14.91
C ASN A 161 -17.69 2.15 14.37
N ARG A 162 -18.68 1.53 15.05
CA ARG A 162 -19.33 0.31 14.53
C ARG A 162 -20.10 0.59 13.25
N HIS A 163 -20.82 1.73 13.21
CA HIS A 163 -21.51 2.18 11.99
C HIS A 163 -20.54 2.25 10.80
N TRP A 164 -19.39 2.92 10.97
CA TRP A 164 -18.37 2.97 9.92
C TRP A 164 -17.83 1.59 9.56
N GLY A 165 -17.63 0.71 10.50
CA GLY A 165 -17.27 -0.69 10.22
C GLY A 165 -18.30 -1.38 9.31
N ARG A 166 -19.60 -1.20 9.56
CA ARG A 166 -20.68 -1.74 8.71
C ARG A 166 -20.72 -1.10 7.31
N VAL A 167 -20.45 0.20 7.21
CA VAL A 167 -20.35 0.90 5.91
C VAL A 167 -19.21 0.35 5.08
N LEU A 168 -18.00 0.27 5.66
CA LEU A 168 -16.80 -0.25 4.98
C LEU A 168 -16.97 -1.70 4.53
N ALA A 169 -17.73 -2.51 5.28
CA ALA A 169 -18.00 -3.90 4.95
C ALA A 169 -18.90 -4.08 3.73
N LYS A 170 -19.77 -3.11 3.44
CA LYS A 170 -20.88 -3.25 2.48
C LYS A 170 -20.74 -2.38 1.23
N MET A 171 -20.06 -1.24 1.35
CA MET A 171 -20.00 -0.24 0.29
C MET A 171 -18.63 -0.21 -0.38
N PRO A 172 -18.56 -0.17 -1.71
CA PRO A 172 -17.35 0.17 -2.44
C PRO A 172 -16.85 1.58 -2.06
N LEU A 173 -15.53 1.77 -2.01
CA LEU A 173 -14.93 3.05 -1.61
C LEU A 173 -15.50 4.25 -2.41
N ALA A 174 -15.72 4.08 -3.70
CA ALA A 174 -16.23 5.14 -4.59
C ALA A 174 -17.69 5.55 -4.29
N GLU A 175 -18.46 4.73 -3.57
CA GLU A 175 -19.87 4.97 -3.24
C GLU A 175 -20.04 5.54 -1.83
N ILE A 176 -18.98 5.54 -1.00
CA ILE A 176 -19.04 6.09 0.36
C ILE A 176 -19.01 7.61 0.29
N PRO A 177 -19.99 8.30 0.92
CA PRO A 177 -20.00 9.77 0.98
C PRO A 177 -18.72 10.32 1.62
N THR A 178 -18.13 11.33 0.98
CA THR A 178 -16.89 11.96 1.47
C THR A 178 -17.12 13.11 2.45
N ALA A 179 -18.37 13.57 2.63
CA ALA A 179 -18.71 14.58 3.61
C ALA A 179 -18.38 14.13 5.03
N GLY A 180 -17.76 14.99 5.83
CA GLY A 180 -17.32 14.70 7.18
C GLY A 180 -15.91 14.11 7.28
N TRP A 181 -15.23 13.86 6.14
CA TRP A 181 -13.87 13.30 6.11
C TRP A 181 -12.76 14.34 5.90
N GLU A 182 -13.05 15.61 6.20
CA GLU A 182 -12.10 16.70 5.99
C GLU A 182 -10.88 16.63 6.91
N ASN A 183 -11.04 15.96 8.06
CA ASN A 183 -9.97 15.84 9.06
C ASN A 183 -9.81 14.39 9.58
N SER A 184 -8.79 14.18 10.42
CA SER A 184 -8.44 12.88 10.97
C SER A 184 -9.39 12.35 12.06
N THR A 185 -10.36 13.14 12.53
CA THR A 185 -11.19 12.78 13.68
C THR A 185 -12.29 11.79 13.34
N GLN A 186 -12.78 11.81 12.09
CA GLN A 186 -13.80 10.89 11.64
C GLN A 186 -13.34 9.44 11.78
N ALA A 187 -14.14 8.65 12.51
CA ALA A 187 -13.87 7.24 12.79
C ALA A 187 -12.47 6.95 13.37
N ALA A 188 -11.86 7.91 14.09
CA ALA A 188 -10.51 7.76 14.64
C ALA A 188 -10.39 6.57 15.60
N GLY A 189 -11.46 6.26 16.36
CA GLY A 189 -11.51 5.10 17.24
C GLY A 189 -11.41 3.78 16.47
N LEU A 190 -12.12 3.65 15.34
CA LEU A 190 -12.04 2.48 14.48
C LEU A 190 -10.65 2.37 13.84
N ARG A 191 -10.10 3.47 13.35
CA ARG A 191 -8.73 3.50 12.77
C ARG A 191 -7.69 3.02 13.77
N THR A 192 -7.74 3.54 15.00
CA THR A 192 -6.82 3.14 16.07
C THR A 192 -7.00 1.67 16.46
N PHE A 193 -8.25 1.21 16.53
CA PHE A 193 -8.55 -0.19 16.84
C PHE A 193 -7.98 -1.14 15.78
N LEU A 194 -8.25 -0.88 14.50
CA LEU A 194 -7.75 -1.70 13.39
C LEU A 194 -6.21 -1.69 13.31
N HIS A 195 -5.59 -0.54 13.54
CA HIS A 195 -4.13 -0.45 13.64
C HIS A 195 -3.55 -1.36 14.73
N ARG A 196 -4.16 -1.38 15.93
CA ARG A 196 -3.73 -2.26 17.01
C ARG A 196 -3.87 -3.75 16.64
N GLN A 197 -4.96 -4.13 15.96
CA GLN A 197 -5.11 -5.50 15.45
C GLN A 197 -3.99 -5.86 14.49
N LEU A 198 -3.62 -4.92 13.62
CA LEU A 198 -2.53 -5.11 12.67
C LEU A 198 -1.18 -5.30 13.37
N GLU A 199 -0.82 -4.43 14.32
CA GLU A 199 0.45 -4.56 15.08
C GLU A 199 0.50 -5.84 15.90
N GLN A 200 -0.61 -6.25 16.52
CA GLN A 200 -0.71 -7.52 17.24
C GLN A 200 -0.47 -8.72 16.31
N HIS A 201 -1.07 -8.72 15.13
CA HIS A 201 -0.89 -9.79 14.14
C HIS A 201 0.54 -9.83 13.59
N LEU A 202 1.13 -8.68 13.34
CA LEU A 202 2.50 -8.56 12.80
C LEU A 202 3.59 -8.76 13.87
N GLU A 203 3.24 -8.75 15.16
CA GLU A 203 4.17 -8.78 16.30
C GLU A 203 5.25 -7.67 16.22
N GLN A 204 4.93 -6.54 15.58
CA GLN A 204 5.85 -5.41 15.40
C GLN A 204 5.10 -4.08 15.27
N HIS A 205 5.79 -2.99 15.65
CA HIS A 205 5.28 -1.64 15.49
C HIS A 205 5.49 -1.11 14.07
N LEU A 206 4.49 -0.40 13.56
CA LEU A 206 4.56 0.32 12.29
C LEU A 206 5.11 1.72 12.52
N ARG A 207 6.24 2.03 11.88
CA ARG A 207 6.96 3.31 12.11
C ARG A 207 6.17 4.52 11.62
N SER A 208 5.44 4.38 10.53
CA SER A 208 4.62 5.45 9.95
C SER A 208 3.39 5.79 10.79
N TRP A 209 2.95 4.90 11.69
CA TRP A 209 1.81 5.17 12.58
C TRP A 209 2.04 6.37 13.50
N LYS A 210 3.26 6.55 13.99
CA LYS A 210 3.57 7.70 14.83
C LYS A 210 3.29 9.02 14.11
N LEU A 211 3.78 9.15 12.87
CA LEU A 211 3.54 10.34 12.04
C LEU A 211 2.06 10.52 11.70
N LEU A 212 1.36 9.41 11.44
CA LEU A 212 -0.08 9.43 11.15
C LEU A 212 -0.91 9.91 12.35
N ASN A 213 -0.50 9.58 13.56
CA ASN A 213 -1.21 9.92 14.79
C ASN A 213 -0.88 11.35 15.30
N GLU A 214 0.11 12.02 14.70
CA GLU A 214 0.44 13.43 14.97
C GLU A 214 -0.35 14.40 14.06
N LEU A 215 -1.13 13.90 13.10
CA LEU A 215 -2.03 14.64 12.19
C LEU A 215 -3.42 14.79 12.79
#